data_9900dbc6103c7426e94103033d877b5a
#
_entry.id   9900dbc6103c7426e94103033d877b5a
#
_cell.length_a   1.000
_cell.length_b   1.000
_cell.length_c   1.000
_cell.angle_alpha   90.00
_cell.angle_beta   90.00
_cell.angle_gamma   90.00
#
_symmetry.space_group_name_H-M   'P 1'
#
loop_
_entity.id
_entity.type
_entity.pdbx_description
1 polymer ?
#
loop_
_entity_poly.entity_id
_entity_poly.type
_entity_poly.pdbx_seq_one_letter_code
_entity_poly.pdbx_strand_id
1 'polypeptide(L)'
;TGLIAEIGSGQPVVALRADIDALPILEQTNLPYQSQNPGVMHACGHDFHQTSLLGAAALLKEKEDQLEGTVRLIFQPAEEISEGASDVLATGLLEDVQGIIGFHNIPQLKAGQLALNAGAMMAGVEKFKVTVTGVSSHAARPDLGVDTVTAVTTMVQNLQLLISRTVSPFETAVLSITHLDVGSTWNVLPKSGYFEGTIR
;
A
#
# COMPACT_ATOMS: atom_id res chain seq x y z
N THR A 1 -4.81 12.24 10.99
CA THR A 1 -6.13 12.63 10.47
C THR A 1 -6.86 11.37 10.03
N GLY A 2 -7.97 11.10 10.62
CA GLY A 2 -8.90 10.00 10.32
C GLY A 2 -10.13 10.21 11.16
N LEU A 3 -11.13 9.36 11.04
CA LEU A 3 -12.36 9.46 11.81
C LEU A 3 -12.77 8.06 12.24
N ILE A 4 -13.19 7.94 13.50
CA ILE A 4 -13.90 6.77 14.01
C ILE A 4 -15.25 7.25 14.54
N ALA A 5 -16.34 6.62 14.12
CA ALA A 5 -17.68 6.91 14.53
C ALA A 5 -18.40 5.62 14.95
N GLU A 6 -19.48 5.74 15.71
CA GLU A 6 -20.27 4.59 16.18
C GLU A 6 -21.75 4.78 15.90
N ILE A 7 -22.42 3.67 15.63
CA ILE A 7 -23.86 3.55 15.49
C ILE A 7 -24.31 2.35 16.32
N GLY A 8 -25.39 2.52 17.09
CA GLY A 8 -25.84 1.54 18.06
C GLY A 8 -25.08 1.62 19.37
N SER A 9 -25.26 0.65 20.25
CA SER A 9 -24.61 0.59 21.56
C SER A 9 -24.54 -0.83 22.10
N GLY A 10 -23.57 -1.09 22.98
CA GLY A 10 -23.39 -2.39 23.60
C GLY A 10 -22.58 -3.39 22.76
N GLN A 11 -22.65 -4.66 23.14
CA GLN A 11 -21.93 -5.77 22.52
C GLN A 11 -22.87 -6.62 21.66
N PRO A 12 -22.40 -7.23 20.56
CA PRO A 12 -21.01 -7.21 20.06
C PRO A 12 -20.63 -5.89 19.39
N VAL A 13 -19.31 -5.61 19.30
CA VAL A 13 -18.78 -4.51 18.49
C VAL A 13 -18.19 -5.07 17.22
N VAL A 14 -18.70 -4.62 16.08
CA VAL A 14 -18.14 -4.92 14.74
C VAL A 14 -17.71 -3.64 14.06
N ALA A 15 -16.72 -3.71 13.18
CA ALA A 15 -16.20 -2.54 12.49
C ALA A 15 -16.37 -2.64 10.98
N LEU A 16 -16.63 -1.50 10.35
CA LEU A 16 -16.57 -1.30 8.90
C LEU A 16 -15.45 -0.30 8.61
N ARG A 17 -14.58 -0.63 7.66
CA ARG A 17 -13.38 0.18 7.33
C ARG A 17 -13.39 0.63 5.89
N ALA A 18 -13.08 1.90 5.68
CA ALA A 18 -12.66 2.44 4.40
C ALA A 18 -11.37 3.27 4.58
N ASP A 19 -10.46 3.18 3.63
CA ASP A 19 -9.37 4.13 3.47
C ASP A 19 -9.87 5.43 2.85
N ILE A 20 -9.13 6.53 3.08
CA ILE A 20 -9.57 7.86 2.65
C ILE A 20 -8.48 8.70 1.98
N ASP A 21 -7.26 8.20 1.90
CA ASP A 21 -6.14 8.94 1.33
C ASP A 21 -6.15 8.90 -0.21
N ALA A 22 -5.50 9.89 -0.81
CA ALA A 22 -5.32 10.04 -2.24
C ALA A 22 -3.85 9.91 -2.62
N LEU A 23 -3.59 9.70 -3.90
CA LEU A 23 -2.25 9.55 -4.46
C LEU A 23 -1.74 10.85 -5.09
N PRO A 24 -0.41 11.11 -5.07
CA PRO A 24 0.21 12.27 -5.70
C PRO A 24 0.30 12.09 -7.23
N ILE A 25 -0.85 12.01 -7.87
CA ILE A 25 -1.01 11.76 -9.31
C ILE A 25 -1.88 12.87 -9.90
N LEU A 26 -1.47 13.43 -11.05
CA LEU A 26 -2.29 14.37 -11.79
C LEU A 26 -3.43 13.62 -12.47
N GLU A 27 -4.66 13.93 -12.10
CA GLU A 27 -5.84 13.37 -12.74
C GLU A 27 -6.01 13.87 -14.18
N GLN A 28 -6.25 12.94 -15.10
CA GLN A 28 -6.43 13.20 -16.55
C GLN A 28 -7.76 12.61 -17.08
N THR A 29 -8.71 12.35 -16.20
CA THR A 29 -9.98 11.72 -16.57
C THR A 29 -10.91 12.68 -17.32
N ASN A 30 -10.77 13.99 -17.13
CA ASN A 30 -11.65 15.03 -17.65
C ASN A 30 -13.13 14.84 -17.30
N LEU A 31 -13.39 14.17 -16.16
CA LEU A 31 -14.76 13.97 -15.66
C LEU A 31 -15.25 15.22 -14.92
N PRO A 32 -16.57 15.47 -14.91
CA PRO A 32 -17.13 16.66 -14.24
C PRO A 32 -16.90 16.68 -12.72
N TYR A 33 -16.52 15.56 -12.13
CA TYR A 33 -16.20 15.38 -10.72
C TYR A 33 -14.73 15.03 -10.47
N GLN A 34 -13.85 15.33 -11.42
CA GLN A 34 -12.41 15.16 -11.24
C GLN A 34 -11.87 15.98 -10.05
N SER A 35 -10.70 15.60 -9.56
CA SER A 35 -10.03 16.28 -8.46
C SER A 35 -9.91 17.79 -8.71
N GLN A 36 -10.21 18.58 -7.68
CA GLN A 36 -10.01 20.02 -7.67
C GLN A 36 -8.62 20.40 -7.12
N ASN A 37 -7.82 19.42 -6.68
CA ASN A 37 -6.47 19.59 -6.17
C ASN A 37 -5.46 19.12 -7.22
N PRO A 38 -4.82 20.01 -8.00
CA PRO A 38 -3.85 19.61 -9.02
C PRO A 38 -2.74 18.74 -8.45
N GLY A 39 -2.44 17.64 -9.12
CA GLY A 39 -1.40 16.69 -8.71
C GLY A 39 -1.83 15.69 -7.62
N VAL A 40 -3.11 15.65 -7.27
CA VAL A 40 -3.65 14.68 -6.30
C VAL A 40 -4.94 14.09 -6.84
N MET A 41 -5.08 12.76 -6.84
CA MET A 41 -6.31 12.09 -7.24
C MET A 41 -6.54 10.79 -6.46
N HIS A 42 -7.79 10.34 -6.40
CA HIS A 42 -8.15 9.01 -5.93
C HIS A 42 -7.93 7.95 -7.02
N ALA A 43 -6.64 7.65 -7.34
CA ALA A 43 -6.31 6.68 -8.38
C ALA A 43 -6.48 5.21 -7.93
N CYS A 44 -6.60 4.97 -6.62
CA CYS A 44 -6.83 3.65 -6.04
C CYS A 44 -8.31 3.37 -5.70
N GLY A 45 -9.19 4.37 -5.82
CA GLY A 45 -10.63 4.20 -5.59
C GLY A 45 -11.08 4.39 -4.15
N HIS A 46 -10.27 5.01 -3.30
CA HIS A 46 -10.62 5.26 -1.91
C HIS A 46 -11.82 6.22 -1.75
N ASP A 47 -12.10 7.05 -2.73
CA ASP A 47 -13.32 7.85 -2.84
C ASP A 47 -14.58 6.97 -2.93
N PHE A 48 -14.50 5.88 -3.68
CA PHE A 48 -15.59 4.89 -3.75
C PHE A 48 -15.73 4.12 -2.43
N HIS A 49 -14.62 3.75 -1.77
CA HIS A 49 -14.65 3.04 -0.49
C HIS A 49 -15.32 3.88 0.61
N GLN A 50 -14.86 5.14 0.78
CA GLN A 50 -15.44 6.03 1.79
C GLN A 50 -16.91 6.39 1.49
N THR A 51 -17.27 6.57 0.22
CA THR A 51 -18.67 6.82 -0.16
C THR A 51 -19.55 5.63 0.17
N SER A 52 -19.08 4.41 -0.06
CA SER A 52 -19.79 3.18 0.29
C SER A 52 -19.94 3.05 1.81
N LEU A 53 -18.92 3.39 2.58
CA LEU A 53 -18.99 3.38 4.05
C LEU A 53 -19.96 4.43 4.57
N LEU A 54 -20.01 5.62 3.97
CA LEU A 54 -21.01 6.65 4.30
C LEU A 54 -22.43 6.20 3.98
N GLY A 55 -22.63 5.54 2.83
CA GLY A 55 -23.91 4.94 2.48
C GLY A 55 -24.36 3.86 3.47
N ALA A 56 -23.43 2.98 3.87
CA ALA A 56 -23.71 1.98 4.90
C ALA A 56 -24.05 2.63 6.25
N ALA A 57 -23.34 3.70 6.62
CA ALA A 57 -23.60 4.46 7.84
C ALA A 57 -25.02 5.04 7.86
N ALA A 58 -25.46 5.64 6.74
CA ALA A 58 -26.81 6.18 6.62
C ALA A 58 -27.90 5.09 6.80
N LEU A 59 -27.72 3.95 6.12
CA LEU A 59 -28.66 2.82 6.23
C LEU A 59 -28.70 2.21 7.65
N LEU A 60 -27.55 2.11 8.31
CA LEU A 60 -27.45 1.62 9.68
C LEU A 60 -28.10 2.61 10.66
N LYS A 61 -27.87 3.91 10.47
CA LYS A 61 -28.46 4.96 11.30
C LYS A 61 -29.98 4.97 11.24
N GLU A 62 -30.57 4.71 10.09
CA GLU A 62 -32.04 4.57 9.94
C GLU A 62 -32.61 3.38 10.73
N LYS A 63 -31.77 2.40 11.06
CA LYS A 63 -32.16 1.17 11.76
C LYS A 63 -31.49 1.04 13.13
N GLU A 64 -30.94 2.12 13.66
CA GLU A 64 -30.16 2.09 14.89
C GLU A 64 -30.90 1.43 16.06
N ASP A 65 -32.19 1.70 16.20
CA ASP A 65 -33.05 1.10 17.26
C ASP A 65 -33.21 -0.44 17.13
N GLN A 66 -32.82 -1.01 15.99
CA GLN A 66 -32.92 -2.45 15.71
C GLN A 66 -31.56 -3.14 15.81
N LEU A 67 -30.49 -2.40 16.06
CA LEU A 67 -29.15 -2.97 16.16
C LEU A 67 -28.96 -3.64 17.53
N GLU A 68 -28.50 -4.89 17.49
CA GLU A 68 -28.06 -5.62 18.68
C GLU A 68 -26.54 -5.53 18.79
N GLY A 69 -26.03 -4.40 19.30
CA GLY A 69 -24.59 -4.11 19.42
C GLY A 69 -24.18 -2.79 18.78
N THR A 70 -22.89 -2.62 18.60
CA THR A 70 -22.26 -1.40 18.05
C THR A 70 -21.61 -1.67 16.70
N VAL A 71 -21.87 -0.80 15.73
CA VAL A 71 -21.12 -0.77 14.47
C VAL A 71 -20.15 0.41 14.52
N ARG A 72 -18.85 0.13 14.51
CA ARG A 72 -17.78 1.12 14.48
C ARG A 72 -17.33 1.38 13.05
N LEU A 73 -17.42 2.62 12.63
CA LEU A 73 -17.05 3.07 11.28
C LEU A 73 -15.65 3.67 11.33
N ILE A 74 -14.74 3.15 10.52
CA ILE A 74 -13.33 3.55 10.50
C ILE A 74 -13.02 4.17 9.14
N PHE A 75 -12.72 5.47 9.13
CA PHE A 75 -12.19 6.19 7.97
C PHE A 75 -10.69 6.34 8.17
N GLN A 76 -9.92 5.41 7.57
CA GLN A 76 -8.49 5.27 7.78
C GLN A 76 -7.69 6.14 6.79
N PRO A 77 -6.81 7.04 7.26
CA PRO A 77 -5.84 7.74 6.40
C PRO A 77 -4.63 6.86 6.09
N ALA A 78 -3.73 7.35 5.21
CA ALA A 78 -2.36 6.85 5.01
C ALA A 78 -2.25 5.33 4.75
N GLU A 79 -3.20 4.77 3.97
CA GLU A 79 -3.13 3.37 3.53
C GLU A 79 -1.96 3.17 2.58
N GLU A 80 -1.81 4.08 1.60
CA GLU A 80 -0.85 4.00 0.50
C GLU A 80 0.64 4.09 0.95
N ILE A 81 0.86 4.51 2.18
CA ILE A 81 2.20 4.54 2.80
C ILE A 81 2.34 3.52 3.94
N SER A 82 1.33 2.67 4.14
CA SER A 82 1.31 1.59 5.14
C SER A 82 1.45 2.05 6.60
N GLU A 83 1.01 3.26 6.92
CA GLU A 83 1.10 3.84 8.28
C GLU A 83 -0.26 3.92 8.99
N GLY A 84 -1.32 4.26 8.26
CA GLY A 84 -2.61 4.61 8.85
C GLY A 84 -3.29 3.51 9.66
N ALA A 85 -3.09 2.24 9.33
CA ALA A 85 -3.64 1.15 10.11
C ALA A 85 -2.98 1.07 11.50
N SER A 86 -1.67 1.28 11.58
CA SER A 86 -0.93 1.35 12.85
C SER A 86 -1.39 2.52 13.72
N ASP A 87 -1.66 3.67 13.10
CA ASP A 87 -2.17 4.84 13.79
C ASP A 87 -3.58 4.58 14.37
N VAL A 88 -4.45 3.94 13.61
CA VAL A 88 -5.79 3.56 14.09
C VAL A 88 -5.69 2.58 15.24
N LEU A 89 -4.83 1.56 15.17
CA LEU A 89 -4.59 0.60 16.24
C LEU A 89 -4.05 1.28 17.51
N ALA A 90 -3.12 2.24 17.35
CA ALA A 90 -2.53 2.98 18.46
C ALA A 90 -3.55 3.82 19.26
N THR A 91 -4.74 4.08 18.72
CA THR A 91 -5.81 4.78 19.44
C THR A 91 -6.41 3.94 20.57
N GLY A 92 -6.23 2.62 20.57
CA GLY A 92 -6.88 1.68 21.48
C GLY A 92 -8.39 1.47 21.22
N LEU A 93 -8.95 2.18 20.24
CA LEU A 93 -10.40 2.13 19.94
C LEU A 93 -10.85 0.86 19.22
N LEU A 94 -9.95 -0.08 18.96
CA LEU A 94 -10.28 -1.35 18.29
C LEU A 94 -10.14 -2.57 19.21
N GLU A 95 -9.80 -2.40 20.48
CA GLU A 95 -9.54 -3.51 21.39
C GLU A 95 -10.77 -4.39 21.67
N ASP A 96 -11.96 -3.82 21.61
CA ASP A 96 -13.24 -4.50 21.83
C ASP A 96 -13.92 -4.96 20.53
N VAL A 97 -13.31 -4.72 19.36
CA VAL A 97 -13.86 -5.10 18.03
C VAL A 97 -13.69 -6.60 17.82
N GLN A 98 -14.81 -7.29 17.60
CA GLN A 98 -14.85 -8.74 17.40
C GLN A 98 -14.69 -9.17 15.94
N GLY A 99 -14.94 -8.26 15.02
CA GLY A 99 -14.80 -8.49 13.58
C GLY A 99 -14.75 -7.19 12.82
N ILE A 100 -13.94 -7.17 11.76
CA ILE A 100 -13.80 -6.00 10.89
C ILE A 100 -14.03 -6.41 9.44
N ILE A 101 -14.77 -5.60 8.70
CA ILE A 101 -15.02 -5.76 7.28
C ILE A 101 -14.51 -4.52 6.56
N GLY A 102 -13.71 -4.75 5.53
CA GLY A 102 -13.32 -3.77 4.53
C GLY A 102 -13.48 -4.39 3.15
N PHE A 103 -13.53 -3.57 2.14
CA PHE A 103 -13.50 -4.03 0.76
C PHE A 103 -12.59 -3.14 -0.08
N HIS A 104 -12.15 -3.65 -1.21
CA HIS A 104 -11.44 -2.88 -2.21
C HIS A 104 -12.17 -3.00 -3.55
N ASN A 105 -12.34 -1.89 -4.27
CA ASN A 105 -12.84 -1.90 -5.63
C ASN A 105 -11.88 -2.65 -6.55
N ILE A 106 -12.40 -3.50 -7.40
CA ILE A 106 -11.64 -4.24 -8.40
C ILE A 106 -12.24 -3.92 -9.78
N PRO A 107 -11.59 -3.08 -10.60
CA PRO A 107 -12.13 -2.65 -11.91
C PRO A 107 -12.45 -3.80 -12.87
N GLN A 108 -11.82 -4.97 -12.68
CA GLN A 108 -12.04 -6.17 -13.49
C GLN A 108 -13.35 -6.89 -13.17
N LEU A 109 -13.96 -6.62 -12.02
CA LEU A 109 -15.27 -7.18 -11.66
C LEU A 109 -16.39 -6.35 -12.23
N LYS A 110 -17.44 -7.00 -12.71
CA LYS A 110 -18.67 -6.32 -13.14
C LYS A 110 -19.41 -5.75 -11.93
N ALA A 111 -20.09 -4.63 -12.12
CA ALA A 111 -20.96 -4.06 -11.09
C ALA A 111 -21.92 -5.12 -10.52
N GLY A 112 -22.04 -5.18 -9.20
CA GLY A 112 -22.84 -6.17 -8.48
C GLY A 112 -22.12 -7.49 -8.20
N GLN A 113 -20.89 -7.67 -8.64
CA GLN A 113 -20.07 -8.84 -8.29
C GLN A 113 -19.17 -8.54 -7.09
N LEU A 114 -19.04 -9.51 -6.20
CA LEU A 114 -18.10 -9.53 -5.09
C LEU A 114 -17.18 -10.74 -5.23
N ALA A 115 -15.90 -10.53 -4.98
CA ALA A 115 -14.92 -11.62 -4.85
C ALA A 115 -14.61 -11.81 -3.36
N LEU A 116 -14.76 -13.03 -2.87
CA LEU A 116 -14.44 -13.42 -1.50
C LEU A 116 -13.59 -14.67 -1.53
N ASN A 117 -12.66 -14.77 -0.62
CA ASN A 117 -11.83 -15.95 -0.44
C ASN A 117 -11.75 -16.32 1.04
N ALA A 118 -11.88 -17.60 1.36
CA ALA A 118 -11.63 -18.09 2.69
C ALA A 118 -10.10 -18.22 2.91
N GLY A 119 -9.60 -17.63 3.97
CA GLY A 119 -8.18 -17.56 4.27
C GLY A 119 -7.49 -16.32 3.71
N ALA A 120 -6.24 -16.45 3.28
CA ALA A 120 -5.45 -15.33 2.76
C ALA A 120 -6.05 -14.75 1.48
N MET A 121 -6.34 -13.46 1.46
CA MET A 121 -6.95 -12.75 0.33
C MET A 121 -6.00 -11.74 -0.29
N MET A 122 -5.16 -11.08 0.52
CA MET A 122 -4.18 -10.08 0.10
C MET A 122 -2.77 -10.52 0.52
N ALA A 123 -1.79 -10.27 -0.33
CA ALA A 123 -0.39 -10.48 0.03
C ALA A 123 0.08 -9.41 1.03
N GLY A 124 0.90 -9.81 1.99
CA GLY A 124 1.68 -8.86 2.77
C GLY A 124 2.61 -8.04 1.89
N VAL A 125 3.02 -6.86 2.33
CA VAL A 125 3.98 -6.01 1.63
C VAL A 125 5.09 -5.57 2.56
N GLU A 126 6.33 -5.73 2.06
CA GLU A 126 7.53 -5.18 2.68
C GLU A 126 8.25 -4.28 1.68
N LYS A 127 8.64 -3.09 2.12
CA LYS A 127 9.54 -2.20 1.37
C LYS A 127 10.96 -2.46 1.81
N PHE A 128 11.88 -2.54 0.85
CA PHE A 128 13.31 -2.64 1.16
C PHE A 128 14.14 -1.64 0.38
N LYS A 129 15.28 -1.27 0.96
CA LYS A 129 16.33 -0.45 0.34
C LYS A 129 17.68 -1.08 0.58
N VAL A 130 18.45 -1.25 -0.49
CA VAL A 130 19.83 -1.73 -0.42
C VAL A 130 20.77 -0.62 -0.88
N THR A 131 21.63 -0.16 0.01
CA THR A 131 22.67 0.80 -0.30
C THR A 131 24.00 0.07 -0.45
N VAL A 132 24.68 0.32 -1.56
CA VAL A 132 25.98 -0.27 -1.88
C VAL A 132 27.04 0.82 -1.84
N THR A 133 28.09 0.58 -1.07
CA THR A 133 29.22 1.51 -0.95
C THR A 133 30.48 0.86 -1.52
N GLY A 134 31.12 1.54 -2.46
CA GLY A 134 32.37 1.15 -3.08
C GLY A 134 33.45 2.21 -2.91
N VAL A 135 34.38 2.25 -3.84
CA VAL A 135 35.47 3.23 -3.91
C VAL A 135 35.48 3.89 -5.28
N SER A 136 35.33 5.22 -5.27
CA SER A 136 35.32 6.01 -6.50
C SER A 136 36.70 5.98 -7.20
N SER A 137 36.69 5.90 -8.53
CA SER A 137 37.90 5.99 -9.36
C SER A 137 37.55 6.56 -10.74
N HIS A 138 38.60 6.97 -11.47
CA HIS A 138 38.43 7.35 -12.87
C HIS A 138 38.01 6.13 -13.73
N ALA A 139 37.09 6.27 -14.65
CA ALA A 139 36.58 5.17 -15.45
C ALA A 139 37.65 4.42 -16.27
N ALA A 140 38.77 5.08 -16.62
CA ALA A 140 39.90 4.45 -17.31
C ALA A 140 40.82 3.64 -16.34
N ARG A 141 40.61 3.74 -15.03
CA ARG A 141 41.38 3.05 -13.98
C ARG A 141 40.45 2.41 -12.96
N PRO A 142 39.57 1.48 -13.38
CA PRO A 142 38.66 0.80 -12.48
C PRO A 142 39.37 -0.07 -11.44
N ASP A 143 40.58 -0.50 -11.75
CA ASP A 143 41.49 -1.24 -10.88
C ASP A 143 41.87 -0.50 -9.56
N LEU A 144 41.72 0.81 -9.53
CA LEU A 144 41.96 1.64 -8.35
C LEU A 144 40.70 1.90 -7.50
N GLY A 145 39.54 1.38 -7.93
CA GLY A 145 38.27 1.55 -7.25
C GLY A 145 37.59 0.25 -6.86
N VAL A 146 36.38 0.39 -6.38
CA VAL A 146 35.42 -0.73 -6.20
C VAL A 146 34.14 -0.32 -6.92
N ASP A 147 33.84 -1.00 -8.01
CA ASP A 147 32.77 -0.64 -8.95
C ASP A 147 31.38 -0.87 -8.36
N THR A 148 30.77 0.21 -7.91
CA THR A 148 29.42 0.21 -7.34
C THR A 148 28.36 -0.04 -8.40
N VAL A 149 28.55 0.40 -9.65
CA VAL A 149 27.58 0.19 -10.73
C VAL A 149 27.43 -1.28 -11.06
N THR A 150 28.56 -1.97 -11.27
CA THR A 150 28.57 -3.41 -11.53
C THR A 150 28.00 -4.20 -10.34
N ALA A 151 28.35 -3.80 -9.10
CA ALA A 151 27.81 -4.46 -7.90
C ALA A 151 26.27 -4.33 -7.80
N VAL A 152 25.74 -3.10 -7.91
CA VAL A 152 24.29 -2.84 -7.84
C VAL A 152 23.55 -3.58 -8.94
N THR A 153 23.98 -3.49 -10.18
CA THR A 153 23.28 -4.13 -11.32
C THR A 153 23.31 -5.65 -11.21
N THR A 154 24.42 -6.23 -10.74
CA THR A 154 24.53 -7.67 -10.51
C THR A 154 23.61 -8.13 -9.37
N MET A 155 23.53 -7.37 -8.28
CA MET A 155 22.60 -7.66 -7.19
C MET A 155 21.15 -7.63 -7.66
N VAL A 156 20.74 -6.59 -8.41
CA VAL A 156 19.38 -6.46 -8.95
C VAL A 156 19.01 -7.67 -9.81
N GLN A 157 19.89 -8.09 -10.71
CA GLN A 157 19.67 -9.28 -11.54
C GLN A 157 19.56 -10.57 -10.72
N ASN A 158 20.48 -10.79 -9.78
CA ASN A 158 20.49 -12.00 -8.97
C ASN A 158 19.28 -12.08 -8.02
N LEU A 159 18.80 -10.95 -7.49
CA LEU A 159 17.61 -10.93 -6.65
C LEU A 159 16.37 -11.45 -7.38
N GLN A 160 16.25 -11.24 -8.70
CA GLN A 160 15.15 -11.81 -9.49
C GLN A 160 15.16 -13.34 -9.52
N LEU A 161 16.32 -13.97 -9.30
CA LEU A 161 16.43 -15.41 -9.25
C LEU A 161 15.92 -16.02 -7.93
N LEU A 162 15.86 -15.23 -6.85
CA LEU A 162 15.42 -15.74 -5.54
C LEU A 162 14.04 -16.38 -5.61
N ILE A 163 13.08 -15.71 -6.24
CA ILE A 163 11.71 -16.22 -6.33
C ILE A 163 11.69 -17.54 -7.09
N SER A 164 12.32 -17.60 -8.26
CA SER A 164 12.29 -18.76 -9.12
C SER A 164 13.16 -19.95 -8.65
N ARG A 165 14.13 -19.70 -7.77
CA ARG A 165 15.13 -20.71 -7.39
C ARG A 165 15.07 -21.14 -5.92
N THR A 166 14.45 -20.35 -5.04
CA THR A 166 14.43 -20.61 -3.60
C THR A 166 13.03 -20.67 -2.99
N VAL A 167 12.03 -20.06 -3.64
CA VAL A 167 10.64 -20.10 -3.18
C VAL A 167 9.98 -21.37 -3.76
N SER A 168 9.24 -22.09 -2.93
CA SER A 168 8.47 -23.25 -3.36
C SER A 168 7.47 -22.88 -4.45
N PRO A 169 7.25 -23.69 -5.50
CA PRO A 169 6.27 -23.42 -6.54
C PRO A 169 4.81 -23.41 -6.03
N PHE A 170 4.57 -23.88 -4.82
CA PHE A 170 3.26 -23.84 -4.15
C PHE A 170 3.07 -22.59 -3.27
N GLU A 171 4.12 -21.79 -3.10
CA GLU A 171 4.09 -20.53 -2.36
C GLU A 171 4.01 -19.35 -3.32
N THR A 172 3.25 -18.33 -2.92
CA THR A 172 3.14 -17.09 -3.73
C THR A 172 4.08 -16.04 -3.18
N ALA A 173 5.02 -15.59 -4.00
CA ALA A 173 5.91 -14.49 -3.67
C ALA A 173 6.22 -13.64 -4.91
N VAL A 174 6.35 -12.34 -4.71
CA VAL A 174 6.76 -11.38 -5.74
C VAL A 174 7.86 -10.49 -5.16
N LEU A 175 8.96 -10.34 -5.87
CA LEU A 175 10.01 -9.37 -5.59
C LEU A 175 10.14 -8.43 -6.78
N SER A 176 9.95 -7.15 -6.55
CA SER A 176 10.06 -6.11 -7.57
C SER A 176 11.07 -5.06 -7.16
N ILE A 177 12.05 -4.79 -8.03
CA ILE A 177 12.93 -3.62 -7.92
C ILE A 177 12.28 -2.50 -8.74
N THR A 178 11.97 -1.39 -8.10
CA THR A 178 11.19 -0.30 -8.72
C THR A 178 11.97 1.00 -8.83
N HIS A 179 13.07 1.12 -8.12
CA HIS A 179 13.94 2.28 -8.16
C HIS A 179 15.41 1.86 -8.09
N LEU A 180 16.25 2.48 -8.92
CA LEU A 180 17.69 2.30 -8.95
C LEU A 180 18.35 3.66 -9.21
N ASP A 181 19.29 4.03 -8.34
CA ASP A 181 20.06 5.27 -8.44
C ASP A 181 21.54 4.97 -8.20
N VAL A 182 22.39 5.13 -9.23
CA VAL A 182 23.82 4.89 -9.15
C VAL A 182 24.57 5.68 -10.21
N GLY A 183 25.54 6.49 -9.75
CA GLY A 183 26.37 7.33 -10.61
C GLY A 183 25.68 8.61 -11.09
N SER A 184 26.49 9.61 -11.42
CA SER A 184 26.01 10.93 -11.87
C SER A 184 26.79 11.49 -13.08
N THR A 185 27.85 10.78 -13.50
CA THR A 185 28.71 11.21 -14.62
C THR A 185 29.26 10.00 -15.39
N TRP A 186 29.64 10.21 -16.64
CA TRP A 186 30.04 9.16 -17.56
C TRP A 186 31.49 8.63 -17.35
N ASN A 187 32.33 9.36 -16.66
CA ASN A 187 33.77 9.07 -16.58
C ASN A 187 34.31 8.83 -15.17
N VAL A 188 33.45 8.64 -14.19
CA VAL A 188 33.80 8.36 -12.80
C VAL A 188 32.98 7.19 -12.25
N LEU A 189 33.63 6.19 -11.69
CA LEU A 189 32.99 5.14 -10.90
C LEU A 189 32.45 5.77 -9.60
N PRO A 190 31.13 5.66 -9.31
CA PRO A 190 30.55 6.27 -8.14
C PRO A 190 30.98 5.56 -6.85
N LYS A 191 31.05 6.34 -5.74
CA LYS A 191 31.32 5.79 -4.41
C LYS A 191 30.17 4.99 -3.85
N SER A 192 28.93 5.33 -4.22
CA SER A 192 27.74 4.69 -3.71
C SER A 192 26.61 4.69 -4.73
N GLY A 193 25.70 3.77 -4.54
CA GLY A 193 24.42 3.70 -5.22
C GLY A 193 23.43 2.93 -4.36
N TYR A 194 22.16 2.91 -4.76
CA TYR A 194 21.17 2.14 -4.06
C TYR A 194 20.08 1.66 -5.02
N PHE A 195 19.32 0.69 -4.58
CA PHE A 195 18.06 0.30 -5.19
C PHE A 195 17.00 0.04 -4.13
N GLU A 196 15.76 0.20 -4.51
CA GLU A 196 14.59 0.02 -3.67
C GLU A 196 13.56 -0.86 -4.37
N GLY A 197 12.76 -1.53 -3.58
CA GLY A 197 11.72 -2.40 -4.11
C GLY A 197 10.76 -2.88 -3.05
N THR A 198 9.89 -3.79 -3.47
CA THR A 198 8.91 -4.42 -2.59
C THR A 198 8.98 -5.94 -2.67
N ILE A 199 8.64 -6.57 -1.56
CA ILE A 199 8.39 -8.02 -1.48
C ILE A 199 6.91 -8.20 -1.13
N ARG A 200 6.28 -9.07 -1.89
CA ARG A 200 4.91 -9.50 -1.63
C ARG A 200 4.90 -10.97 -1.24
#